data_ed4764dbef0dd2941aca5949f38393f7
#
_entry.id   ed4764dbef0dd2941aca5949f38393f7
#
_cell.length_a   1.000
_cell.length_b   1.000
_cell.length_c   1.000
_cell.angle_alpha   90.00
_cell.angle_beta   90.00
_cell.angle_gamma   90.00
#
_symmetry.space_group_name_H-M   'P 1'
#
loop_
_entity.id
_entity.type
_entity.pdbx_description
1 polymer ?
#
loop_
_entity_poly.entity_id
_entity_poly.type
_entity_poly.pdbx_seq_one_letter_code
_entity_poly.pdbx_strand_id
1 'polypeptide(L)'
;MRFNSLTIDNFYSNPMDVREFALKQEFKVRGNYPGQRTESFLNDSIKKTLRDILYPFAGEVTNWGGEYTGSFQYTTAYDRSWIHADSTTDWAAVCYLTPNAPVSAGTGIFRHKATGWQHYDYKRENEPGYKESGPPGDEMQDYTKWDMVDRVGNVFNRL
;
A
#
# COMPACT_ATOMS: atom_id res chain seq x y z
N MET A 1 -13.46 -18.00 0.40
CA MET A 1 -13.26 -16.91 1.40
C MET A 1 -12.36 -15.86 0.76
N ARG A 2 -12.70 -14.58 0.82
CA ARG A 2 -11.89 -13.50 0.23
C ARG A 2 -11.36 -12.65 1.38
N PHE A 3 -10.05 -12.45 1.43
CA PHE A 3 -9.38 -11.57 2.39
C PHE A 3 -9.13 -10.22 1.70
N ASN A 4 -9.51 -9.13 2.34
CA ASN A 4 -9.30 -7.78 1.83
C ASN A 4 -8.10 -7.09 2.47
N SER A 5 -7.74 -7.51 3.69
CA SER A 5 -6.58 -7.00 4.41
C SER A 5 -6.01 -8.06 5.33
N LEU A 6 -4.72 -7.97 5.59
CA LEU A 6 -4.00 -8.76 6.58
C LEU A 6 -3.11 -7.80 7.35
N THR A 7 -3.21 -7.82 8.67
CA THR A 7 -2.40 -6.95 9.55
C THR A 7 -1.55 -7.80 10.47
N ILE A 8 -0.26 -7.49 10.54
CA ILE A 8 0.72 -8.22 11.36
C ILE A 8 1.47 -7.22 12.22
N ASP A 9 1.35 -7.35 13.52
CA ASP A 9 2.14 -6.58 14.48
C ASP A 9 3.48 -7.24 14.75
N ASN A 10 4.48 -6.44 15.11
CA ASN A 10 5.84 -6.89 15.40
C ASN A 10 6.50 -7.65 14.23
N PHE A 11 6.34 -7.12 13.02
CA PHE A 11 6.84 -7.73 11.79
C PHE A 11 8.36 -7.94 11.78
N TYR A 12 9.14 -6.91 12.12
CA TYR A 12 10.60 -7.01 12.28
C TYR A 12 10.95 -7.34 13.73
N SER A 13 11.93 -8.21 13.94
CA SER A 13 12.48 -8.49 15.27
C SER A 13 13.30 -7.30 15.85
N ASN A 14 13.85 -6.47 14.97
CA ASN A 14 14.68 -5.31 15.30
C ASN A 14 14.24 -4.04 14.55
N PRO A 15 13.01 -3.56 14.76
CA PRO A 15 12.41 -2.50 13.94
C PRO A 15 13.12 -1.15 14.03
N MET A 16 13.80 -0.87 15.15
CA MET A 16 14.58 0.36 15.29
C MET A 16 15.82 0.34 14.40
N ASP A 17 16.51 -0.78 14.30
CA ASP A 17 17.69 -0.92 13.43
C ASP A 17 17.27 -0.76 11.95
N VAL A 18 16.11 -1.34 11.58
CA VAL A 18 15.54 -1.17 10.23
C VAL A 18 15.21 0.30 9.96
N ARG A 19 14.61 0.99 10.93
CA ARG A 19 14.32 2.42 10.82
C ARG A 19 15.62 3.25 10.70
N GLU A 20 16.60 3.01 11.54
CA GLU A 20 17.89 3.72 11.49
C GLU A 20 18.61 3.47 10.17
N PHE A 21 18.56 2.26 9.65
CA PHE A 21 19.07 1.93 8.33
C PHE A 21 18.34 2.75 7.26
N ALA A 22 17.01 2.75 7.28
CA ALA A 22 16.19 3.50 6.32
C ALA A 22 16.52 4.99 6.31
N LEU A 23 16.66 5.61 7.49
CA LEU A 23 16.94 7.05 7.62
C LEU A 23 18.34 7.48 7.12
N LYS A 24 19.25 6.53 6.95
CA LYS A 24 20.59 6.76 6.39
C LYS A 24 20.62 6.66 4.86
N GLN A 25 19.53 6.22 4.22
CA GLN A 25 19.48 6.04 2.77
C GLN A 25 19.14 7.33 2.04
N GLU A 26 19.48 7.37 0.77
CA GLU A 26 19.11 8.48 -0.12
C GLU A 26 17.65 8.31 -0.61
N PHE A 27 16.81 9.29 -0.31
CA PHE A 27 15.43 9.35 -0.81
C PHE A 27 15.38 10.15 -2.12
N LYS A 28 15.87 9.56 -3.19
CA LYS A 28 16.04 10.24 -4.49
C LYS A 28 15.14 9.72 -5.61
N VAL A 29 14.46 8.60 -5.38
CA VAL A 29 13.57 8.02 -6.39
C VAL A 29 12.35 8.92 -6.55
N ARG A 30 12.01 9.24 -7.79
CA ARG A 30 10.87 10.08 -8.17
C ARG A 30 9.81 9.23 -8.85
N GLY A 31 8.54 9.49 -8.56
CA GLY A 31 7.43 8.76 -9.15
C GLY A 31 6.09 9.36 -8.77
N ASN A 32 5.01 8.71 -9.18
CA ASN A 32 3.64 9.13 -8.89
C ASN A 32 3.20 8.57 -7.52
N TYR A 33 3.74 9.14 -6.45
CA TYR A 33 3.40 8.82 -5.06
C TYR A 33 3.70 10.03 -4.16
N PRO A 34 3.06 10.13 -2.98
CA PRO A 34 3.35 11.19 -2.04
C PRO A 34 4.73 11.01 -1.38
N GLY A 35 5.40 12.12 -1.08
CA GLY A 35 6.68 12.11 -0.38
C GLY A 35 7.85 11.67 -1.25
N GLN A 36 8.80 10.99 -0.64
CA GLN A 36 10.04 10.54 -1.30
C GLN A 36 10.33 9.08 -0.98
N ARG A 37 10.98 8.38 -1.93
CA ARG A 37 11.36 6.97 -1.81
C ARG A 37 12.85 6.76 -2.01
N THR A 38 13.34 5.69 -1.37
CA THR A 38 14.65 5.13 -1.66
C THR A 38 14.57 4.19 -2.87
N GLU A 39 15.72 3.72 -3.33
CA GLU A 39 15.77 2.50 -4.13
C GLU A 39 15.22 1.31 -3.33
N SER A 40 14.93 0.22 -4.02
CA SER A 40 14.41 -1.00 -3.39
C SER A 40 15.49 -1.71 -2.56
N PHE A 41 15.13 -2.14 -1.37
CA PHE A 41 15.90 -3.03 -0.48
C PHE A 41 15.27 -4.42 -0.38
N LEU A 42 14.37 -4.76 -1.31
CA LEU A 42 13.75 -6.07 -1.35
C LEU A 42 14.81 -7.16 -1.60
N ASN A 43 14.95 -8.06 -0.66
CA ASN A 43 15.88 -9.18 -0.73
C ASN A 43 15.16 -10.53 -0.58
N ASP A 44 15.88 -11.63 -0.79
CA ASP A 44 15.30 -12.97 -0.78
C ASP A 44 14.77 -13.38 0.60
N SER A 45 15.35 -12.88 1.68
CA SER A 45 14.84 -13.13 3.04
C SER A 45 13.47 -12.50 3.24
N ILE A 46 13.31 -11.23 2.85
CA ILE A 46 12.03 -10.51 2.92
C ILE A 46 11.01 -11.19 2.00
N LYS A 47 11.41 -11.53 0.77
CA LYS A 47 10.54 -12.24 -0.17
C LYS A 47 10.06 -13.58 0.38
N LYS A 48 10.96 -14.33 1.03
CA LYS A 48 10.59 -15.59 1.66
C LYS A 48 9.58 -15.38 2.78
N THR A 49 9.84 -14.45 3.67
CA THR A 49 8.93 -14.12 4.78
C THR A 49 7.55 -13.73 4.28
N LEU A 50 7.47 -12.84 3.29
CA LEU A 50 6.20 -12.41 2.71
C LEU A 50 5.47 -13.54 1.99
N ARG A 51 6.18 -14.42 1.26
CA ARG A 51 5.58 -15.62 0.66
C ARG A 51 4.97 -16.53 1.72
N ASP A 52 5.72 -16.83 2.78
CA ASP A 52 5.26 -17.72 3.85
C ASP A 52 3.99 -17.16 4.54
N ILE A 53 3.93 -15.84 4.71
CA ILE A 53 2.76 -15.15 5.28
C ILE A 53 1.56 -15.18 4.31
N LEU A 54 1.77 -14.89 3.05
CA LEU A 54 0.69 -14.71 2.07
C LEU A 54 0.14 -16.04 1.55
N TYR A 55 0.97 -17.08 1.50
CA TYR A 55 0.60 -18.36 0.89
C TYR A 55 -0.73 -18.94 1.37
N PRO A 56 -1.06 -18.94 2.68
CA PRO A 56 -2.35 -19.49 3.17
C PRO A 56 -3.58 -18.69 2.70
N PHE A 57 -3.38 -17.43 2.27
CA PHE A 57 -4.49 -16.51 1.94
C PHE A 57 -4.57 -16.23 0.44
N ALA A 58 -3.44 -16.13 -0.23
CA ALA A 58 -3.34 -15.70 -1.62
C ALA A 58 -2.73 -16.76 -2.55
N GLY A 59 -2.18 -17.85 -2.00
CA GLY A 59 -1.43 -18.82 -2.76
C GLY A 59 -0.03 -18.32 -3.11
N GLU A 60 0.51 -18.78 -4.24
CA GLU A 60 1.87 -18.49 -4.65
C GLU A 60 2.02 -17.03 -5.13
N VAL A 61 3.08 -16.36 -4.66
CA VAL A 61 3.47 -15.03 -5.16
C VAL A 61 4.27 -15.21 -6.45
N THR A 62 3.65 -14.92 -7.58
CA THR A 62 4.23 -15.10 -8.92
C THR A 62 4.98 -13.87 -9.42
N ASN A 63 4.65 -12.68 -8.91
CA ASN A 63 5.26 -11.42 -9.30
C ASN A 63 5.49 -10.53 -8.05
N TRP A 64 6.62 -9.85 -8.01
CA TRP A 64 7.01 -8.94 -6.92
C TRP A 64 6.75 -7.46 -7.23
N GLY A 65 6.01 -7.19 -8.29
CA GLY A 65 5.69 -5.83 -8.69
C GLY A 65 6.87 -5.08 -9.31
N GLY A 66 6.76 -3.76 -9.30
CA GLY A 66 7.72 -2.87 -9.95
C GLY A 66 8.87 -2.42 -9.05
N GLU A 67 9.61 -1.44 -9.53
CA GLU A 67 10.81 -0.85 -8.91
C GLU A 67 10.61 -0.29 -7.49
N TYR A 68 9.37 -0.02 -7.09
CA TYR A 68 9.06 0.56 -5.77
C TYR A 68 8.83 -0.49 -4.67
N THR A 69 8.74 -1.77 -5.02
CA THR A 69 8.53 -2.83 -4.03
C THR A 69 9.76 -2.97 -3.14
N GLY A 70 9.58 -2.83 -1.83
CA GLY A 70 10.67 -2.86 -0.85
C GLY A 70 11.43 -1.55 -0.67
N SER A 71 10.95 -0.45 -1.25
CA SER A 71 11.51 0.88 -0.99
C SER A 71 11.06 1.40 0.37
N PHE A 72 11.92 2.14 1.06
CA PHE A 72 11.49 3.00 2.14
C PHE A 72 10.88 4.28 1.58
N GLN A 73 9.83 4.74 2.24
CA GLN A 73 9.15 5.97 1.88
C GLN A 73 8.93 6.83 3.13
N TYR A 74 9.11 8.13 3.01
CA TYR A 74 8.59 9.05 3.99
C TYR A 74 7.58 10.01 3.34
N THR A 75 6.56 10.36 4.10
CA THR A 75 5.57 11.37 3.77
C THR A 75 5.40 12.31 4.94
N THR A 76 5.05 13.53 4.65
CA THR A 76 4.76 14.58 5.64
C THR A 76 3.31 15.05 5.51
N ALA A 77 2.84 15.87 6.44
CA ALA A 77 1.51 16.49 6.37
C ALA A 77 1.34 17.44 5.18
N TYR A 78 2.42 17.82 4.50
CA TYR A 78 2.39 18.69 3.32
C TYR A 78 2.30 17.92 2.00
N ASP A 79 2.54 16.61 2.03
CA ASP A 79 2.46 15.77 0.84
C ASP A 79 1.00 15.46 0.53
N ARG A 80 0.58 15.75 -0.69
CA ARG A 80 -0.78 15.40 -1.14
C ARG A 80 -0.86 13.91 -1.40
N SER A 81 -1.91 13.30 -0.88
CA SER A 81 -2.28 11.93 -1.18
C SER A 81 -3.61 11.89 -1.93
N TRP A 82 -3.90 10.79 -2.58
CA TRP A 82 -5.17 10.55 -3.27
C TRP A 82 -5.63 9.12 -3.06
N ILE A 83 -6.92 8.90 -3.22
CA ILE A 83 -7.52 7.56 -3.16
C ILE A 83 -7.31 6.90 -4.51
N HIS A 84 -6.69 5.73 -4.53
CA HIS A 84 -6.39 4.98 -5.75
C HIS A 84 -6.40 3.48 -5.47
N ALA A 85 -6.39 2.68 -6.50
CA ALA A 85 -6.05 1.27 -6.46
C ALA A 85 -4.83 1.02 -7.34
N ASP A 86 -3.94 0.14 -6.90
CA ASP A 86 -2.83 -0.32 -7.70
C ASP A 86 -3.35 -1.27 -8.79
N SER A 87 -3.16 -0.89 -10.06
CA SER A 87 -3.73 -1.61 -11.20
C SER A 87 -2.93 -2.84 -11.63
N THR A 88 -1.71 -3.00 -11.11
CA THR A 88 -0.77 -4.04 -11.58
C THR A 88 -0.45 -5.10 -10.54
N THR A 89 -1.00 -4.98 -9.33
CA THR A 89 -0.73 -5.89 -8.21
C THR A 89 -2.00 -6.30 -7.50
N ASP A 90 -2.08 -7.56 -7.08
CA ASP A 90 -3.21 -8.06 -6.27
C ASP A 90 -3.06 -7.68 -4.79
N TRP A 91 -1.84 -7.45 -4.33
CA TRP A 91 -1.51 -7.12 -2.95
C TRP A 91 -0.56 -5.94 -2.87
N ALA A 92 -0.85 -4.99 -1.99
CA ALA A 92 0.08 -3.95 -1.58
C ALA A 92 0.39 -4.11 -0.09
N ALA A 93 1.62 -3.85 0.30
CA ALA A 93 2.06 -3.97 1.69
C ALA A 93 2.75 -2.68 2.16
N VAL A 94 2.45 -2.26 3.37
CA VAL A 94 3.07 -1.11 4.03
C VAL A 94 3.48 -1.51 5.43
N CYS A 95 4.77 -1.41 5.76
CA CYS A 95 5.25 -1.56 7.13
C CYS A 95 5.54 -0.18 7.75
N TYR A 96 4.86 0.14 8.83
CA TYR A 96 5.01 1.42 9.51
C TYR A 96 6.23 1.43 10.43
N LEU A 97 7.16 2.35 10.18
CA LEU A 97 8.42 2.47 10.92
C LEU A 97 8.57 3.79 11.68
N THR A 98 7.49 4.54 11.88
CA THR A 98 7.52 5.78 12.67
C THR A 98 7.03 5.51 14.08
N PRO A 99 7.91 5.58 15.12
CA PRO A 99 7.49 5.50 16.51
C PRO A 99 6.53 6.65 16.84
N ASN A 100 5.52 6.35 17.67
CA ASN A 100 4.57 7.35 18.17
C ASN A 100 3.83 8.17 17.10
N ALA A 101 3.69 7.63 15.89
CA ALA A 101 2.84 8.24 14.88
C ALA A 101 1.37 8.24 15.35
N PRO A 102 0.58 9.25 14.95
CA PRO A 102 -0.88 9.18 15.16
C PRO A 102 -1.45 7.94 14.49
N VAL A 103 -2.24 7.15 15.20
CA VAL A 103 -2.88 5.94 14.64
C VAL A 103 -3.72 6.29 13.41
N SER A 104 -4.29 7.49 13.38
CA SER A 104 -5.07 8.02 12.25
C SER A 104 -4.24 8.28 10.98
N ALA A 105 -2.90 8.33 11.08
CA ALA A 105 -2.01 8.48 9.93
C ALA A 105 -1.69 7.15 9.22
N GLY A 106 -2.53 6.15 9.37
CA GLY A 106 -2.44 4.86 8.70
C GLY A 106 -3.11 4.86 7.32
N THR A 107 -3.30 3.67 6.78
CA THR A 107 -3.89 3.44 5.45
C THR A 107 -5.40 3.33 5.54
N GLY A 108 -6.13 4.23 4.90
CA GLY A 108 -7.59 4.16 4.77
C GLY A 108 -8.00 3.30 3.57
N ILE A 109 -9.08 2.54 3.73
CA ILE A 109 -9.73 1.80 2.65
C ILE A 109 -11.07 2.48 2.38
N PHE A 110 -11.32 2.79 1.12
CA PHE A 110 -12.43 3.63 0.71
C PHE A 110 -13.34 2.95 -0.30
N ARG A 111 -14.60 3.40 -0.30
CA ARG A 111 -15.59 3.07 -1.32
C ARG A 111 -16.12 4.36 -1.93
N HIS A 112 -16.10 4.45 -3.24
CA HIS A 112 -16.66 5.59 -3.94
C HIS A 112 -18.20 5.61 -3.83
N LYS A 113 -18.77 6.74 -3.37
CA LYS A 113 -20.22 6.84 -3.05
C LYS A 113 -21.10 6.62 -4.25
N ALA A 114 -20.78 7.22 -5.38
CA ALA A 114 -21.65 7.20 -6.54
C ALA A 114 -21.61 5.87 -7.32
N THR A 115 -20.44 5.21 -7.38
CA THR A 115 -20.27 4.00 -8.19
C THR A 115 -20.13 2.73 -7.37
N GLY A 116 -19.89 2.84 -6.04
CA GLY A 116 -19.57 1.70 -5.19
C GLY A 116 -18.16 1.12 -5.41
N TRP A 117 -17.34 1.78 -6.22
CA TRP A 117 -16.01 1.32 -6.58
C TRP A 117 -15.07 1.22 -5.35
N GLN A 118 -14.34 0.10 -5.23
CA GLN A 118 -13.41 -0.17 -4.14
C GLN A 118 -12.07 -0.75 -4.62
N HIS A 119 -12.00 -1.26 -5.84
CA HIS A 119 -10.84 -1.92 -6.41
C HIS A 119 -10.89 -1.86 -7.93
N TYR A 120 -9.72 -1.93 -8.55
CA TYR A 120 -9.60 -2.12 -9.99
C TYR A 120 -9.79 -3.60 -10.33
N ASP A 121 -10.64 -3.90 -11.33
CA ASP A 121 -10.86 -5.27 -11.78
C ASP A 121 -10.31 -5.45 -13.20
N TYR A 122 -9.01 -5.61 -13.30
CA TYR A 122 -8.32 -5.81 -14.57
C TYR A 122 -8.66 -7.16 -15.25
N LYS A 123 -9.26 -8.12 -14.53
CA LYS A 123 -9.74 -9.36 -15.17
C LYS A 123 -10.92 -9.11 -16.10
N ARG A 124 -11.62 -8.01 -15.91
CA ARG A 124 -12.75 -7.58 -16.72
C ARG A 124 -12.40 -6.53 -17.77
N GLU A 125 -11.16 -6.05 -17.80
CA GLU A 125 -10.71 -4.99 -18.72
C GLU A 125 -11.01 -5.30 -20.19
N ASN A 126 -10.94 -6.58 -20.58
CA ASN A 126 -11.20 -7.06 -21.93
C ASN A 126 -12.64 -7.55 -22.16
N GLU A 127 -13.55 -7.42 -21.20
CA GLU A 127 -14.94 -7.80 -21.39
C GLU A 127 -15.65 -6.76 -22.28
N PRO A 128 -16.39 -7.21 -23.31
CA PRO A 128 -17.18 -6.29 -24.13
C PRO A 128 -18.16 -5.49 -23.26
N GLY A 129 -18.07 -4.17 -23.32
CA GLY A 129 -18.93 -3.28 -22.53
C GLY A 129 -18.43 -2.97 -21.12
N TYR A 130 -17.33 -3.57 -20.67
CA TYR A 130 -16.65 -3.12 -19.47
C TYR A 130 -16.11 -1.71 -19.71
N LYS A 131 -16.77 -0.76 -19.13
CA LYS A 131 -16.21 0.57 -18.99
C LYS A 131 -15.44 0.54 -17.69
N GLU A 132 -14.21 1.00 -17.74
CA GLU A 132 -13.43 1.34 -16.55
C GLU A 132 -14.30 2.28 -15.69
N SER A 133 -15.08 1.69 -14.79
CA SER A 133 -16.08 2.40 -14.01
C SER A 133 -15.47 2.94 -12.71
N GLY A 134 -14.16 3.23 -12.78
CA GLY A 134 -13.49 3.99 -11.74
C GLY A 134 -14.10 5.39 -11.63
N PRO A 135 -13.96 6.04 -10.48
CA PRO A 135 -14.38 7.42 -10.34
C PRO A 135 -13.58 8.32 -11.29
N PRO A 136 -14.14 9.47 -11.70
CA PRO A 136 -13.38 10.50 -12.40
C PRO A 136 -12.09 10.83 -11.67
N GLY A 137 -11.00 11.04 -12.41
CA GLY A 137 -9.68 11.27 -11.81
C GLY A 137 -9.59 12.47 -10.86
N ASP A 138 -10.43 13.49 -11.07
CA ASP A 138 -10.58 14.64 -10.19
C ASP A 138 -11.26 14.31 -8.85
N GLU A 139 -12.08 13.27 -8.80
CA GLU A 139 -12.72 12.82 -7.55
C GLU A 139 -11.79 12.00 -6.64
N MET A 140 -10.64 11.54 -7.12
CA MET A 140 -9.67 10.81 -6.30
C MET A 140 -9.07 11.65 -5.16
N GLN A 141 -9.11 12.96 -5.27
CA GLN A 141 -8.64 13.89 -4.23
C GLN A 141 -9.78 14.52 -3.43
N ASP A 142 -11.02 14.35 -3.85
CA ASP A 142 -12.21 14.85 -3.14
C ASP A 142 -12.75 13.78 -2.18
N TYR A 143 -12.25 13.78 -0.96
CA TYR A 143 -12.65 12.83 0.08
C TYR A 143 -14.15 12.88 0.43
N THR A 144 -14.86 13.94 0.05
CA THR A 144 -16.32 14.02 0.26
C THR A 144 -17.11 13.04 -0.62
N LYS A 145 -16.48 12.57 -1.71
CA LYS A 145 -17.04 11.58 -2.65
C LYS A 145 -16.86 10.13 -2.19
N TRP A 146 -16.19 9.91 -1.08
CA TRP A 146 -15.82 8.59 -0.60
C TRP A 146 -16.31 8.29 0.80
N ASP A 147 -16.70 7.05 1.05
CA ASP A 147 -16.90 6.50 2.37
C ASP A 147 -15.63 5.74 2.78
N MET A 148 -15.07 6.08 3.94
CA MET A 148 -14.04 5.23 4.53
C MET A 148 -14.72 3.99 5.10
N VAL A 149 -14.39 2.82 4.57
CA VAL A 149 -15.00 1.54 4.95
C VAL A 149 -14.15 0.73 5.92
N ASP A 150 -12.83 1.01 5.94
CA ASP A 150 -11.89 0.41 6.88
C ASP A 150 -10.63 1.26 7.02
N ARG A 151 -9.83 1.01 8.06
CA ARG A 151 -8.54 1.67 8.28
C ARG A 151 -7.56 0.74 8.99
N VAL A 152 -6.37 0.60 8.42
CA VAL A 152 -5.22 0.03 9.12
C VAL A 152 -4.47 1.17 9.81
N GLY A 153 -4.42 1.15 11.15
CA GLY A 153 -3.77 2.22 11.93
C GLY A 153 -2.25 2.21 11.77
N ASN A 154 -1.65 3.40 11.78
CA ASN A 154 -0.19 3.54 11.81
C ASN A 154 0.32 3.16 13.21
N VAL A 155 0.70 1.91 13.36
CA VAL A 155 1.32 1.37 14.58
C VAL A 155 2.74 0.97 14.23
N PHE A 156 3.71 1.38 15.05
CA PHE A 156 5.11 1.06 14.82
C PHE A 156 5.35 -0.44 14.67
N ASN A 157 6.09 -0.83 13.63
CA ASN A 157 6.38 -2.23 13.28
C ASN A 157 5.14 -3.08 12.90
N ARG A 158 4.11 -2.45 12.36
CA ARG A 158 2.94 -3.09 11.77
C ARG A 158 3.09 -3.16 10.24
N LEU A 159 2.94 -4.38 9.70
CA LEU A 159 2.79 -4.65 8.27
C LEU A 159 1.32 -4.82 7.93
#